data_f3be20e8942df680d42379fecca3a77a
#
_entry.id   f3be20e8942df680d42379fecca3a77a
#
_cell.length_a   1.000
_cell.length_b   1.000
_cell.length_c   1.000
_cell.angle_alpha   90.00
_cell.angle_beta   90.00
_cell.angle_gamma   90.00
#
_symmetry.space_group_name_H-M   'P 1'
#
loop_
_entity.id
_entity.type
_entity.pdbx_description
1 polymer ?
#
loop_
_entity_poly.entity_id
_entity_poly.type
_entity_poly.pdbx_seq_one_letter_code
_entity_poly.pdbx_strand_id
1 'polypeptide(L)'
;LLVQRRSTDRIQSLPKKMEVNFELNYSQKRALNEIDISFEKKEVCLVHGVTSSGKTQLYIKQIEKFVSEGKQVLYLLPEITLTAQIIRRLQLYFGGNIAIYHSKFNNNERIEIWNKIKTGELKIILGARSALFLPFKNLGLIVVDEEHDPSFKQQDPAPRYNARDAAVFYASLFNAKVLMGSATPSLESYYNAQKNKYTLVTLK
;
A
#
# COMPACT_ATOMS: atom_id res chain seq x y z
N LEU A 1 34.68 23.56 14.58
CA LEU A 1 33.59 23.18 15.53
C LEU A 1 32.73 22.10 14.82
N LEU A 2 33.06 20.83 15.11
CA LEU A 2 32.28 19.67 14.69
C LEU A 2 31.02 19.60 15.56
N VAL A 3 29.86 19.94 15.00
CA VAL A 3 28.56 19.69 15.64
C VAL A 3 28.28 18.20 15.53
N GLN A 4 28.50 17.45 16.61
CA GLN A 4 28.00 16.09 16.75
C GLN A 4 26.47 16.13 16.71
N ARG A 5 25.88 15.73 15.58
CA ARG A 5 24.46 15.46 15.49
C ARG A 5 24.16 14.21 16.32
N ARG A 6 23.59 14.38 17.50
CA ARG A 6 22.89 13.30 18.19
C ARG A 6 21.70 12.89 17.35
N SER A 7 21.78 11.76 16.67
CA SER A 7 20.61 11.08 16.13
C SER A 7 19.80 10.57 17.33
N THR A 8 18.80 11.31 17.74
CA THR A 8 17.75 10.76 18.60
C THR A 8 16.85 9.93 17.72
N ASP A 9 17.05 8.61 17.71
CA ASP A 9 16.09 7.65 17.19
C ASP A 9 14.77 7.83 17.95
N ARG A 10 13.91 8.70 17.45
CA ARG A 10 12.56 8.94 17.97
C ARG A 10 11.49 8.10 17.28
N ILE A 11 11.91 7.16 16.47
CA ILE A 11 10.98 6.09 16.05
C ILE A 11 10.77 5.26 17.30
N GLN A 12 9.60 5.45 17.95
CA GLN A 12 9.16 4.67 19.11
C GLN A 12 9.48 3.21 18.86
N SER A 13 9.97 2.51 19.88
CA SER A 13 10.26 1.08 19.85
C SER A 13 9.11 0.35 19.17
N LEU A 14 9.31 0.00 17.90
CA LEU A 14 8.30 -0.67 17.09
C LEU A 14 7.97 -1.99 17.76
N PRO A 15 6.69 -2.37 17.86
CA PRO A 15 6.31 -3.62 18.47
C PRO A 15 7.01 -4.77 17.73
N LYS A 16 7.54 -5.74 18.49
CA LYS A 16 8.04 -6.98 17.87
C LYS A 16 6.92 -7.60 17.05
N LYS A 17 7.26 -8.09 15.86
CA LYS A 17 6.35 -8.85 15.01
C LYS A 17 5.70 -9.94 15.89
N MET A 18 4.39 -9.87 16.06
CA MET A 18 3.63 -10.97 16.64
C MET A 18 3.28 -11.94 15.53
N GLU A 19 3.40 -13.24 15.78
CA GLU A 19 2.87 -14.26 14.87
C GLU A 19 1.33 -14.22 14.95
N VAL A 20 0.74 -13.23 14.30
CA VAL A 20 -0.71 -13.17 14.17
C VAL A 20 -1.09 -14.02 12.96
N ASN A 21 -1.25 -15.31 13.18
CA ASN A 21 -1.79 -16.19 12.17
C ASN A 21 -3.31 -16.02 12.10
N PHE A 22 -3.82 -15.60 10.97
CA PHE A 22 -5.23 -15.68 10.64
C PHE A 22 -5.42 -16.69 9.51
N GLU A 23 -6.43 -17.51 9.63
CA GLU A 23 -6.82 -18.41 8.56
C GLU A 23 -7.76 -17.69 7.60
N LEU A 24 -7.43 -17.78 6.31
CA LEU A 24 -8.32 -17.33 5.25
C LEU A 24 -9.47 -18.31 5.11
N ASN A 25 -10.68 -17.81 5.01
CA ASN A 25 -11.83 -18.62 4.65
C ASN A 25 -11.76 -19.05 3.17
N TYR A 26 -12.68 -19.92 2.77
CA TYR A 26 -12.70 -20.48 1.41
C TYR A 26 -12.77 -19.39 0.33
N SER A 27 -13.64 -18.38 0.52
CA SER A 27 -13.81 -17.26 -0.44
C SER A 27 -12.53 -16.44 -0.59
N GLN A 28 -11.86 -16.18 0.53
CA GLN A 28 -10.59 -15.45 0.55
C GLN A 28 -9.43 -16.24 -0.06
N LYS A 29 -9.35 -17.55 0.20
CA LYS A 29 -8.34 -18.42 -0.42
C LYS A 29 -8.50 -18.45 -1.94
N ARG A 30 -9.76 -18.55 -2.42
CA ARG A 30 -10.06 -18.48 -3.85
C ARG A 30 -9.66 -17.13 -4.45
N ALA A 31 -10.06 -16.03 -3.80
CA ALA A 31 -9.72 -14.68 -4.27
C ALA A 31 -8.21 -14.43 -4.28
N LEU A 32 -7.47 -14.92 -3.29
CA LEU A 32 -6.01 -14.82 -3.25
C LEU A 32 -5.37 -15.54 -4.42
N ASN A 33 -5.82 -16.76 -4.73
CA ASN A 33 -5.35 -17.52 -5.89
C ASN A 33 -5.68 -16.81 -7.22
N GLU A 34 -6.88 -16.23 -7.34
CA GLU A 34 -7.26 -15.44 -8.52
C GLU A 34 -6.36 -14.20 -8.69
N ILE A 35 -5.97 -13.53 -7.59
CA ILE A 35 -5.01 -12.42 -7.61
C ILE A 35 -3.63 -12.90 -8.09
N ASP A 36 -3.15 -14.02 -7.56
CA ASP A 36 -1.83 -14.57 -7.93
C ASP A 36 -1.77 -14.91 -9.43
N ILE A 37 -2.76 -15.64 -9.93
CA ILE A 37 -2.89 -15.95 -11.38
C ILE A 37 -3.01 -14.68 -12.22
N SER A 38 -3.73 -13.67 -11.70
CA SER A 38 -3.85 -12.38 -12.37
C SER A 38 -2.50 -11.72 -12.58
N PHE A 39 -1.67 -11.70 -11.54
CA PHE A 39 -0.38 -11.04 -11.58
C PHE A 39 0.67 -11.72 -12.48
N GLU A 40 0.43 -12.94 -12.92
CA GLU A 40 1.23 -13.57 -13.98
C GLU A 40 0.96 -12.94 -15.36
N LYS A 41 -0.24 -12.41 -15.58
CA LYS A 41 -0.73 -11.97 -16.90
C LYS A 41 -0.93 -10.46 -17.00
N LYS A 42 -1.22 -9.78 -15.88
CA LYS A 42 -1.56 -8.36 -15.82
C LYS A 42 -0.88 -7.67 -14.63
N GLU A 43 -0.72 -6.36 -14.75
CA GLU A 43 -0.12 -5.54 -13.71
C GLU A 43 -1.15 -5.08 -12.67
N VAL A 44 -2.42 -4.97 -13.03
CA VAL A 44 -3.46 -4.39 -12.17
C VAL A 44 -4.57 -5.38 -11.90
N CYS A 45 -4.88 -5.56 -10.61
CA CYS A 45 -6.00 -6.35 -10.13
C CYS A 45 -6.93 -5.48 -9.26
N LEU A 46 -8.23 -5.50 -9.57
CA LEU A 46 -9.29 -4.83 -8.80
C LEU A 46 -10.04 -5.87 -7.97
N VAL A 47 -9.98 -5.77 -6.66
CA VAL A 47 -10.74 -6.59 -5.71
C VAL A 47 -12.03 -5.86 -5.36
N HIS A 48 -13.15 -6.36 -5.83
CA HIS A 48 -14.48 -5.89 -5.48
C HIS A 48 -15.06 -6.77 -4.38
N GLY A 49 -15.28 -6.21 -3.20
CA GLY A 49 -15.85 -6.92 -2.07
C GLY A 49 -16.47 -5.96 -1.06
N VAL A 50 -17.57 -6.35 -0.46
CA VAL A 50 -18.29 -5.52 0.52
C VAL A 50 -17.38 -5.13 1.69
N THR A 51 -17.78 -4.11 2.44
CA THR A 51 -17.09 -3.72 3.67
C THR A 51 -17.04 -4.93 4.62
N SER A 52 -15.91 -5.10 5.30
CA SER A 52 -15.65 -6.25 6.20
C SER A 52 -15.59 -7.63 5.54
N SER A 53 -15.59 -7.75 4.20
CA SER A 53 -15.38 -9.04 3.51
C SER A 53 -13.99 -9.66 3.73
N GLY A 54 -13.06 -8.87 4.28
CA GLY A 54 -11.69 -9.32 4.53
C GLY A 54 -10.69 -8.94 3.44
N LYS A 55 -10.97 -7.92 2.62
CA LYS A 55 -9.99 -7.39 1.63
C LYS A 55 -8.62 -7.13 2.25
N THR A 56 -8.59 -6.52 3.44
CA THR A 56 -7.33 -6.24 4.16
C THR A 56 -6.49 -7.50 4.41
N GLN A 57 -7.13 -8.66 4.65
CA GLN A 57 -6.43 -9.93 4.84
C GLN A 57 -5.74 -10.39 3.54
N LEU A 58 -6.38 -10.18 2.38
CA LEU A 58 -5.77 -10.45 1.08
C LEU A 58 -4.57 -9.52 0.84
N TYR A 59 -4.70 -8.24 1.19
CA TYR A 59 -3.59 -7.29 1.07
C TYR A 59 -2.41 -7.70 1.94
N ILE A 60 -2.65 -8.09 3.20
CA ILE A 60 -1.59 -8.57 4.11
C ILE A 60 -0.85 -9.76 3.49
N LYS A 61 -1.57 -10.75 2.93
CA LYS A 61 -0.95 -11.92 2.28
C LYS A 61 -0.13 -11.54 1.06
N GLN A 62 -0.62 -10.62 0.23
CA GLN A 62 0.14 -10.14 -0.91
C GLN A 62 1.38 -9.34 -0.47
N ILE A 63 1.25 -8.48 0.55
CA ILE A 63 2.38 -7.75 1.11
C ILE A 63 3.45 -8.72 1.64
N GLU A 64 3.05 -9.76 2.42
CA GLU A 64 3.96 -10.79 2.93
C GLU A 64 4.74 -11.45 1.79
N LYS A 65 4.07 -11.82 0.70
CA LYS A 65 4.67 -12.43 -0.49
C LYS A 65 5.75 -11.53 -1.09
N PHE A 66 5.39 -10.30 -1.46
CA PHE A 66 6.34 -9.39 -2.10
C PHE A 66 7.51 -8.99 -1.19
N VAL A 67 7.27 -8.82 0.10
CA VAL A 67 8.34 -8.55 1.08
C VAL A 67 9.28 -9.75 1.23
N SER A 68 8.77 -10.99 1.19
CA SER A 68 9.60 -12.20 1.23
C SER A 68 10.48 -12.34 -0.01
N GLU A 69 10.07 -11.78 -1.15
CA GLU A 69 10.84 -11.67 -2.39
C GLU A 69 11.85 -10.51 -2.37
N GLY A 70 12.00 -9.81 -1.24
CA GLY A 70 12.90 -8.68 -1.06
C GLY A 70 12.41 -7.36 -1.66
N LYS A 71 11.17 -7.32 -2.13
CA LYS A 71 10.55 -6.12 -2.72
C LYS A 71 10.08 -5.14 -1.65
N GLN A 72 9.90 -3.89 -2.07
CA GLN A 72 9.23 -2.85 -1.28
C GLN A 72 7.76 -2.77 -1.67
N VAL A 73 6.92 -2.38 -0.72
CA VAL A 73 5.48 -2.26 -0.89
C VAL A 73 5.00 -0.88 -0.45
N LEU A 74 4.19 -0.26 -1.28
CA LEU A 74 3.45 0.96 -0.95
C LEU A 74 1.98 0.60 -0.71
N TYR A 75 1.46 0.94 0.48
CA TYR A 75 0.05 0.78 0.80
C TYR A 75 -0.60 2.17 0.91
N LEU A 76 -1.39 2.52 -0.08
CA LEU A 76 -2.11 3.78 -0.14
C LEU A 76 -3.51 3.64 0.48
N LEU A 77 -3.82 4.56 1.37
CA LEU A 77 -5.12 4.71 2.03
C LEU A 77 -5.61 6.15 1.90
N PRO A 78 -6.92 6.38 1.85
CA PRO A 78 -7.49 7.70 2.09
C PRO A 78 -6.99 8.28 3.42
N GLU A 79 -6.71 9.58 3.47
CA GLU A 79 -6.14 10.21 4.67
C GLU A 79 -7.04 10.02 5.89
N ILE A 80 -8.36 10.01 5.69
CA ILE A 80 -9.36 9.81 6.75
C ILE A 80 -9.36 8.36 7.30
N THR A 81 -8.97 7.38 6.49
CA THR A 81 -8.92 5.97 6.90
C THR A 81 -7.58 5.58 7.51
N LEU A 82 -6.57 6.44 7.44
CA LEU A 82 -5.26 6.27 8.06
C LEU A 82 -5.36 6.45 9.59
N THR A 83 -6.16 5.62 10.23
CA THR A 83 -6.44 5.67 11.67
C THR A 83 -5.41 4.90 12.48
N ALA A 84 -5.30 5.23 13.77
CA ALA A 84 -4.44 4.50 14.69
C ALA A 84 -4.77 2.99 14.75
N GLN A 85 -6.02 2.61 14.50
CA GLN A 85 -6.46 1.21 14.50
C GLN A 85 -5.86 0.42 13.32
N ILE A 86 -5.94 0.93 12.09
CA ILE A 86 -5.36 0.25 10.92
C ILE A 86 -3.84 0.21 11.02
N ILE A 87 -3.22 1.28 11.49
CA ILE A 87 -1.78 1.36 11.73
C ILE A 87 -1.34 0.27 12.71
N ARG A 88 -1.97 0.19 13.90
CA ARG A 88 -1.64 -0.82 14.90
C ARG A 88 -1.85 -2.23 14.36
N ARG A 89 -2.95 -2.47 13.64
CA ARG A 89 -3.22 -3.77 13.03
C ARG A 89 -2.10 -4.20 12.10
N LEU A 90 -1.65 -3.32 11.20
CA LEU A 90 -0.57 -3.64 10.27
C LEU A 90 0.80 -3.75 10.97
N GLN A 91 1.04 -2.94 11.99
CA GLN A 91 2.26 -3.05 12.82
C GLN A 91 2.37 -4.39 13.56
N LEU A 92 1.24 -4.98 14.00
CA LEU A 92 1.24 -6.31 14.60
C LEU A 92 1.71 -7.40 13.62
N TYR A 93 1.36 -7.29 12.33
CA TYR A 93 1.78 -8.24 11.30
C TYR A 93 3.21 -8.03 10.84
N PHE A 94 3.62 -6.79 10.65
CA PHE A 94 4.87 -6.47 9.96
C PHE A 94 5.98 -5.95 10.89
N GLY A 95 5.65 -5.62 12.13
CA GLY A 95 6.62 -5.12 13.12
C GLY A 95 7.36 -3.88 12.63
N GLY A 96 8.67 -3.88 12.78
CA GLY A 96 9.56 -2.78 12.39
C GLY A 96 9.74 -2.57 10.88
N ASN A 97 9.22 -3.47 10.04
CA ASN A 97 9.34 -3.36 8.59
C ASN A 97 8.35 -2.37 7.95
N ILE A 98 7.42 -1.81 8.74
CA ILE A 98 6.41 -0.87 8.27
C ILE A 98 6.69 0.53 8.79
N ALA A 99 6.66 1.52 7.91
CA ALA A 99 6.66 2.93 8.27
C ALA A 99 5.37 3.59 7.77
N ILE A 100 4.94 4.60 8.51
CA ILE A 100 3.79 5.41 8.15
C ILE A 100 4.32 6.71 7.55
N TYR A 101 3.69 7.20 6.49
CA TYR A 101 4.02 8.47 5.88
C TYR A 101 2.75 9.32 5.70
N HIS A 102 2.67 10.42 6.41
CA HIS A 102 1.53 11.36 6.31
C HIS A 102 1.96 12.82 6.41
N SER A 103 1.05 13.71 6.07
CA SER A 103 1.29 15.16 5.99
C SER A 103 1.69 15.82 7.32
N LYS A 104 1.34 15.21 8.46
CA LYS A 104 1.61 15.73 9.81
C LYS A 104 3.03 15.51 10.32
N PHE A 105 3.84 14.73 9.63
CA PHE A 105 5.24 14.54 10.02
C PHE A 105 6.05 15.81 9.83
N ASN A 106 6.94 16.07 10.77
CA ASN A 106 7.91 17.15 10.64
C ASN A 106 8.98 16.81 9.57
N ASN A 107 9.73 17.82 9.15
CA ASN A 107 10.70 17.67 8.07
C ASN A 107 11.79 16.63 8.36
N ASN A 108 12.24 16.52 9.62
CA ASN A 108 13.29 15.57 9.99
C ASN A 108 12.81 14.12 9.92
N GLU A 109 11.60 13.84 10.39
CA GLU A 109 10.96 12.52 10.27
C GLU A 109 10.77 12.14 8.80
N ARG A 110 10.34 13.08 7.97
CA ARG A 110 10.18 12.85 6.52
C ARG A 110 11.49 12.52 5.83
N ILE A 111 12.58 13.23 6.18
CA ILE A 111 13.93 12.99 5.64
C ILE A 111 14.44 11.61 6.09
N GLU A 112 14.22 11.22 7.33
CA GLU A 112 14.63 9.91 7.84
C GLU A 112 13.91 8.78 7.08
N ILE A 113 12.58 8.85 6.95
CA ILE A 113 11.79 7.88 6.19
C ILE A 113 12.26 7.85 4.73
N TRP A 114 12.45 9.00 4.10
CA TRP A 114 12.95 9.13 2.73
C TRP A 114 14.26 8.37 2.51
N ASN A 115 15.24 8.57 3.41
CA ASN A 115 16.54 7.91 3.31
C ASN A 115 16.41 6.38 3.50
N LYS A 116 15.64 5.92 4.48
CA LYS A 116 15.42 4.49 4.73
C LYS A 116 14.69 3.78 3.58
N ILE A 117 13.79 4.48 2.89
CA ILE A 117 13.15 3.95 1.68
C ILE A 117 14.15 3.85 0.54
N LYS A 118 14.91 4.92 0.30
CA LYS A 118 15.93 4.98 -0.76
C LYS A 118 17.01 3.91 -0.61
N THR A 119 17.40 3.58 0.62
CA THR A 119 18.37 2.51 0.89
C THR A 119 17.75 1.11 0.80
N GLY A 120 16.42 1.00 0.85
CA GLY A 120 15.69 -0.28 0.88
C GLY A 120 15.62 -0.92 2.27
N GLU A 121 15.98 -0.19 3.32
CA GLU A 121 15.85 -0.62 4.73
C GLU A 121 14.39 -0.79 5.11
N LEU A 122 13.54 0.19 4.79
CA LEU A 122 12.10 0.09 4.97
C LEU A 122 11.46 -0.67 3.80
N LYS A 123 10.69 -1.70 4.13
CA LYS A 123 10.05 -2.58 3.14
C LYS A 123 8.60 -2.20 2.87
N ILE A 124 7.88 -1.70 3.86
CA ILE A 124 6.44 -1.41 3.75
C ILE A 124 6.21 0.04 4.14
N ILE A 125 5.57 0.78 3.26
CA ILE A 125 5.17 2.16 3.50
C ILE A 125 3.65 2.25 3.47
N LEU A 126 3.07 2.71 4.57
CA LEU A 126 1.65 3.01 4.67
C LEU A 126 1.48 4.52 4.59
N GLY A 127 0.68 5.01 3.67
CA GLY A 127 0.51 6.45 3.56
C GLY A 127 -0.68 6.89 2.73
N ALA A 128 -0.94 8.19 2.75
CA ALA A 128 -1.90 8.84 1.87
C ALA A 128 -1.26 9.11 0.50
N ARG A 129 -2.00 9.79 -0.39
CA ARG A 129 -1.57 10.08 -1.77
C ARG A 129 -0.14 10.63 -1.93
N SER A 130 0.34 11.43 -0.97
CA SER A 130 1.71 11.99 -1.03
C SER A 130 2.82 10.96 -0.89
N ALA A 131 2.53 9.78 -0.34
CA ALA A 131 3.48 8.68 -0.22
C ALA A 131 3.87 8.07 -1.58
N LEU A 132 3.09 8.33 -2.63
CA LEU A 132 3.37 7.86 -3.98
C LEU A 132 4.73 8.36 -4.51
N PHE A 133 5.17 9.54 -4.10
CA PHE A 133 6.42 10.15 -4.61
C PHE A 133 7.66 9.82 -3.78
N LEU A 134 7.59 8.82 -2.92
CA LEU A 134 8.75 8.38 -2.15
C LEU A 134 9.75 7.62 -3.03
N PRO A 135 11.06 7.68 -2.74
CA PRO A 135 12.12 7.16 -3.59
C PRO A 135 12.32 5.66 -3.39
N PHE A 136 11.36 4.85 -3.83
CA PHE A 136 11.50 3.40 -3.76
C PHE A 136 12.69 2.91 -4.60
N LYS A 137 13.42 1.95 -4.06
CA LYS A 137 14.55 1.31 -4.73
C LYS A 137 14.13 0.08 -5.54
N ASN A 138 13.23 -0.72 -4.97
CA ASN A 138 12.79 -2.00 -5.52
C ASN A 138 11.30 -2.22 -5.24
N LEU A 139 10.46 -1.30 -5.73
CA LEU A 139 9.01 -1.39 -5.58
C LEU A 139 8.49 -2.63 -6.32
N GLY A 140 7.69 -3.47 -5.63
CA GLY A 140 7.09 -4.66 -6.22
C GLY A 140 5.57 -4.65 -6.20
N LEU A 141 4.97 -3.96 -5.22
CA LEU A 141 3.52 -3.90 -5.07
C LEU A 141 3.06 -2.52 -4.62
N ILE A 142 2.00 -2.02 -5.23
CA ILE A 142 1.21 -0.90 -4.71
C ILE A 142 -0.19 -1.41 -4.37
N VAL A 143 -0.59 -1.29 -3.12
CA VAL A 143 -1.97 -1.51 -2.69
C VAL A 143 -2.68 -0.16 -2.65
N VAL A 144 -3.87 -0.07 -3.25
CA VAL A 144 -4.74 1.12 -3.19
C VAL A 144 -6.07 0.70 -2.59
N ASP A 145 -6.22 0.91 -1.30
CA ASP A 145 -7.44 0.56 -0.57
C ASP A 145 -8.45 1.69 -0.65
N GLU A 146 -9.75 1.34 -0.75
CA GLU A 146 -10.84 2.27 -1.01
C GLU A 146 -10.55 3.18 -2.23
N GLU A 147 -10.16 2.56 -3.36
CA GLU A 147 -9.65 3.23 -4.57
C GLU A 147 -10.60 4.29 -5.16
N HIS A 148 -11.89 4.19 -4.82
CA HIS A 148 -12.93 5.13 -5.23
C HIS A 148 -12.94 6.45 -4.47
N ASP A 149 -12.19 6.52 -3.33
CA ASP A 149 -12.25 7.68 -2.45
C ASP A 149 -11.75 8.95 -3.14
N PRO A 150 -12.53 10.05 -3.10
CA PRO A 150 -12.18 11.30 -3.77
C PRO A 150 -10.91 11.98 -3.21
N SER A 151 -10.46 11.62 -2.00
CA SER A 151 -9.22 12.17 -1.42
C SER A 151 -7.96 11.76 -2.18
N PHE A 152 -8.03 10.73 -3.03
CA PHE A 152 -6.93 10.41 -3.94
C PHE A 152 -6.75 11.45 -5.05
N LYS A 153 -7.76 12.26 -5.33
CA LYS A 153 -7.63 13.39 -6.26
C LYS A 153 -7.06 14.61 -5.56
N GLN A 154 -5.91 15.09 -6.02
CA GLN A 154 -5.35 16.36 -5.56
C GLN A 154 -6.13 17.52 -6.20
N GLN A 155 -6.76 18.35 -5.36
CA GLN A 155 -7.51 19.51 -5.80
C GLN A 155 -6.59 20.73 -5.94
N ASP A 156 -5.75 20.95 -4.94
CA ASP A 156 -4.81 22.04 -4.83
C ASP A 156 -3.59 21.59 -3.99
N PRO A 157 -2.37 22.05 -4.30
CA PRO A 157 -1.95 22.79 -5.49
C PRO A 157 -1.87 21.94 -6.76
N ALA A 158 -1.58 22.58 -7.91
CA ALA A 158 -1.17 21.84 -9.11
C ALA A 158 0.17 21.12 -8.88
N PRO A 159 0.43 19.98 -9.58
CA PRO A 159 -0.42 19.30 -10.54
C PRO A 159 -1.59 18.54 -9.88
N ARG A 160 -2.76 18.64 -10.49
CA ARG A 160 -4.00 18.00 -9.97
C ARG A 160 -4.12 16.56 -10.43
N TYR A 161 -3.23 15.69 -9.93
CA TYR A 161 -3.23 14.26 -10.25
C TYR A 161 -4.25 13.48 -9.40
N ASN A 162 -4.61 12.29 -9.88
CA ASN A 162 -5.29 11.27 -9.07
C ASN A 162 -4.24 10.20 -8.67
N ALA A 163 -4.06 9.98 -7.36
CA ALA A 163 -3.03 9.08 -6.87
C ALA A 163 -3.30 7.60 -7.24
N ARG A 164 -4.57 7.19 -7.36
CA ARG A 164 -4.94 5.86 -7.87
C ARG A 164 -4.41 5.65 -9.29
N ASP A 165 -4.68 6.60 -10.19
CA ASP A 165 -4.28 6.49 -11.58
C ASP A 165 -2.76 6.66 -11.74
N ALA A 166 -2.19 7.60 -10.97
CA ALA A 166 -0.74 7.80 -10.93
C ALA A 166 0.01 6.58 -10.35
N ALA A 167 -0.61 5.82 -9.43
CA ALA A 167 -0.04 4.58 -8.90
C ALA A 167 0.14 3.52 -9.98
N VAL A 168 -0.81 3.39 -10.92
CA VAL A 168 -0.70 2.46 -12.06
C VAL A 168 0.49 2.84 -12.95
N PHE A 169 0.60 4.12 -13.28
CA PHE A 169 1.74 4.60 -14.07
C PHE A 169 3.07 4.43 -13.31
N TYR A 170 3.10 4.79 -12.03
CA TYR A 170 4.32 4.67 -11.23
C TYR A 170 4.77 3.22 -11.06
N ALA A 171 3.82 2.29 -10.87
CA ALA A 171 4.11 0.85 -10.80
C ALA A 171 4.77 0.34 -12.08
N SER A 172 4.35 0.82 -13.25
CA SER A 172 4.92 0.40 -14.54
C SER A 172 6.41 0.72 -14.67
N LEU A 173 6.89 1.79 -14.02
CA LEU A 173 8.32 2.17 -14.02
C LEU A 173 9.20 1.15 -13.27
N PHE A 174 8.61 0.35 -12.39
CA PHE A 174 9.30 -0.67 -11.57
C PHE A 174 8.95 -2.11 -11.97
N ASN A 175 8.10 -2.31 -12.98
CA ASN A 175 7.44 -3.59 -13.25
C ASN A 175 6.71 -4.13 -11.99
N ALA A 176 6.17 -3.22 -11.18
CA ALA A 176 5.44 -3.55 -9.97
C ALA A 176 3.97 -3.86 -10.25
N LYS A 177 3.35 -4.60 -9.35
CA LYS A 177 1.92 -4.92 -9.42
C LYS A 177 1.08 -3.90 -8.66
N VAL A 178 -0.17 -3.72 -9.06
CA VAL A 178 -1.13 -2.84 -8.39
C VAL A 178 -2.35 -3.64 -7.97
N LEU A 179 -2.64 -3.63 -6.68
CA LEU A 179 -3.81 -4.26 -6.08
C LEU A 179 -4.75 -3.18 -5.57
N MET A 180 -5.82 -2.95 -6.30
CA MET A 180 -6.86 -2.00 -5.91
C MET A 180 -7.98 -2.72 -5.18
N GLY A 181 -8.60 -2.07 -4.22
CA GLY A 181 -9.77 -2.62 -3.56
C GLY A 181 -10.82 -1.61 -3.21
N SER A 182 -12.07 -2.03 -3.32
CA SER A 182 -13.23 -1.22 -2.99
C SER A 182 -14.48 -2.06 -2.76
N ALA A 183 -15.40 -1.54 -1.94
CA ALA A 183 -16.77 -2.05 -1.86
C ALA A 183 -17.64 -1.48 -2.98
N THR A 184 -17.30 -0.28 -3.44
CA THR A 184 -18.01 0.49 -4.47
C THR A 184 -17.00 1.02 -5.48
N PRO A 185 -16.46 0.16 -6.37
CA PRO A 185 -15.41 0.57 -7.31
C PRO A 185 -15.80 1.80 -8.11
N SER A 186 -14.81 2.66 -8.36
CA SER A 186 -14.99 3.81 -9.25
C SER A 186 -15.38 3.36 -10.65
N LEU A 187 -16.10 4.21 -11.36
CA LEU A 187 -16.56 3.91 -12.72
C LEU A 187 -15.37 3.61 -13.64
N GLU A 188 -14.28 4.36 -13.51
CA GLU A 188 -13.07 4.20 -14.31
C GLU A 188 -12.39 2.87 -14.07
N SER A 189 -12.19 2.47 -12.80
CA SER A 189 -11.57 1.20 -12.43
C SER A 189 -12.42 0.01 -12.87
N TYR A 190 -13.73 0.10 -12.66
CA TYR A 190 -14.67 -0.94 -13.08
C TYR A 190 -14.73 -1.07 -14.61
N TYR A 191 -14.78 0.04 -15.34
CA TYR A 191 -14.73 0.05 -16.80
C TYR A 191 -13.43 -0.55 -17.35
N ASN A 192 -12.27 -0.23 -16.75
CA ASN A 192 -10.99 -0.82 -17.13
C ASN A 192 -10.98 -2.35 -16.89
N ALA A 193 -11.63 -2.81 -15.84
CA ALA A 193 -11.81 -4.24 -15.58
C ALA A 193 -12.71 -4.89 -16.62
N GLN A 194 -13.85 -4.27 -16.97
CA GLN A 194 -14.73 -4.76 -18.04
C GLN A 194 -14.06 -4.80 -19.43
N LYS A 195 -13.16 -3.84 -19.69
CA LYS A 195 -12.35 -3.82 -20.93
C LYS A 195 -11.13 -4.74 -20.87
N ASN A 196 -11.07 -5.60 -19.86
CA ASN A 196 -9.98 -6.57 -19.67
C ASN A 196 -8.58 -5.96 -19.54
N LYS A 197 -8.49 -4.65 -19.21
CA LYS A 197 -7.23 -3.99 -18.87
C LYS A 197 -6.78 -4.37 -17.45
N TYR A 198 -7.74 -4.43 -16.51
CA TYR A 198 -7.52 -4.92 -15.16
C TYR A 198 -8.13 -6.30 -14.99
N THR A 199 -7.66 -7.08 -14.03
CA THR A 199 -8.40 -8.27 -13.60
C THR A 199 -9.40 -7.87 -12.53
N LEU A 200 -10.64 -8.35 -12.62
CA LEU A 200 -11.65 -8.19 -11.57
C LEU A 200 -11.73 -9.47 -10.75
N VAL A 201 -11.45 -9.35 -9.46
CA VAL A 201 -11.64 -10.42 -8.47
C VAL A 201 -12.77 -10.02 -7.54
N THR A 202 -13.77 -10.90 -7.38
CA THR A 202 -14.92 -10.64 -6.49
C THR A 202 -14.79 -11.44 -5.20
N LEU A 203 -14.80 -10.73 -4.08
CA LEU A 203 -14.80 -11.31 -2.73
C LEU A 203 -16.20 -11.22 -2.13
N LYS A 204 -16.84 -12.38 -2.01
CA LYS A 204 -18.19 -12.53 -1.43
C LYS A 204 -18.10 -13.04 0.00
#